data_2e185e0daafee22307a69ef2b7f74ddd
#
_entry.id   2e185e0daafee22307a69ef2b7f74ddd
#
_cell.length_a   1.000
_cell.length_b   1.000
_cell.length_c   1.000
_cell.angle_alpha   90.00
_cell.angle_beta   90.00
_cell.angle_gamma   90.00
#
_symmetry.space_group_name_H-M   'P 1'
#
loop_
_entity.id
_entity.type
_entity.pdbx_description
1 polymer ?
#
loop_
_entity_poly.entity_id
_entity_poly.type
_entity_poly.pdbx_seq_one_letter_code
_entity_poly.pdbx_strand_id
1 'polypeptide(L)'
;MGFINDCFMLKNDEAKRLYHEYAEKMSIIDYHCHLSPEQIANDHVFKNATELFLGGDHYKWRLMRAGGVEEKYITGDADDYDKFAAFASVVPYMIGNPMYHWTHLELKRYFGIDEVLSKDTCRPIWNKVNDCLKKPEFSTKNLILRSGVTVLCTTDDPVDDLKYHRTLKDWSVKVLPTFRPDKI
;
A
#
# COMPACT_ATOMS: atom_id res chain seq x y z
N MET A 1 7.59 -14.26 -17.96
CA MET A 1 7.94 -12.89 -17.54
C MET A 1 6.71 -12.35 -16.77
N GLY A 2 6.88 -11.89 -15.53
CA GLY A 2 5.75 -11.38 -14.72
C GLY A 2 5.11 -10.14 -15.33
N PHE A 3 3.88 -9.82 -14.91
CA PHE A 3 3.16 -8.60 -15.33
C PHE A 3 3.97 -7.33 -15.05
N ILE A 4 4.54 -7.23 -13.88
CA ILE A 4 5.47 -6.15 -13.50
C ILE A 4 6.90 -6.63 -13.79
N ASN A 5 7.62 -5.92 -14.63
CA ASN A 5 9.02 -6.19 -14.99
C ASN A 5 9.83 -4.89 -14.95
N ASP A 6 11.14 -4.98 -15.15
CA ASP A 6 12.06 -3.84 -15.02
C ASP A 6 11.81 -2.72 -16.05
N CYS A 7 11.12 -3.04 -17.13
CA CYS A 7 10.69 -2.08 -18.15
C CYS A 7 9.20 -1.74 -18.05
N PHE A 8 8.53 -2.09 -16.95
CA PHE A 8 7.11 -1.81 -16.79
C PHE A 8 6.81 -0.32 -16.97
N MET A 9 5.91 0.01 -17.90
CA MET A 9 5.55 1.36 -18.36
C MET A 9 6.66 2.16 -19.07
N LEU A 10 7.87 1.62 -19.23
CA LEU A 10 8.97 2.28 -19.92
C LEU A 10 8.91 1.91 -21.41
N LYS A 11 8.24 2.74 -22.20
CA LYS A 11 7.84 2.42 -23.60
C LYS A 11 8.95 2.57 -24.64
N ASN A 12 10.03 3.28 -24.34
CA ASN A 12 11.14 3.52 -25.25
C ASN A 12 12.47 3.57 -24.49
N ASP A 13 13.57 3.60 -25.22
CA ASP A 13 14.90 3.53 -24.65
C ASP A 13 15.26 4.79 -23.86
N GLU A 14 14.75 5.96 -24.23
CA GLU A 14 14.94 7.18 -23.46
C GLU A 14 14.25 7.10 -22.08
N ALA A 15 13.01 6.58 -22.04
CA ALA A 15 12.31 6.37 -20.78
C ALA A 15 13.05 5.38 -19.87
N LYS A 16 13.57 4.28 -20.43
CA LYS A 16 14.38 3.31 -19.68
C LYS A 16 15.65 3.96 -19.14
N ARG A 17 16.38 4.71 -19.99
CA ARG A 17 17.61 5.40 -19.59
C ARG A 17 17.34 6.40 -18.47
N LEU A 18 16.34 7.28 -18.63
CA LEU A 18 15.99 8.28 -17.62
C LEU A 18 15.56 7.64 -16.30
N TYR A 19 14.81 6.56 -16.36
CA TYR A 19 14.40 5.86 -15.14
C TYR A 19 15.57 5.17 -14.45
N HIS A 20 16.28 4.27 -15.13
CA HIS A 20 17.29 3.42 -14.51
C HIS A 20 18.57 4.16 -14.12
N GLU A 21 18.99 5.17 -14.93
CA GLU A 21 20.20 5.93 -14.62
C GLU A 21 19.97 7.01 -13.55
N TYR A 22 18.76 7.60 -13.49
CA TYR A 22 18.49 8.77 -12.65
C TYR A 22 17.34 8.52 -11.66
N ALA A 23 16.11 8.34 -12.15
CA ALA A 23 14.92 8.42 -11.31
C ALA A 23 14.82 7.29 -10.27
N GLU A 24 15.17 6.05 -10.64
CA GLU A 24 15.06 4.88 -9.76
C GLU A 24 15.86 5.01 -8.46
N LYS A 25 16.95 5.78 -8.49
CA LYS A 25 17.87 5.96 -7.36
C LYS A 25 17.56 7.20 -6.51
N MET A 26 16.58 7.99 -6.92
CA MET A 26 16.20 9.20 -6.18
C MET A 26 15.34 8.84 -4.97
N SER A 27 15.56 9.56 -3.88
CA SER A 27 14.68 9.46 -2.71
C SER A 27 13.29 10.02 -3.01
N ILE A 28 12.29 9.44 -2.37
CA ILE A 28 10.89 9.83 -2.55
C ILE A 28 10.50 10.87 -1.49
N ILE A 29 9.89 11.95 -1.94
CA ILE A 29 9.14 12.89 -1.11
C ILE A 29 7.66 12.59 -1.36
N ASP A 30 7.02 11.89 -0.43
CA ASP A 30 5.59 11.63 -0.47
C ASP A 30 4.84 12.80 0.16
N TYR A 31 4.43 13.74 -0.68
CA TYR A 31 3.78 14.98 -0.23
C TYR A 31 2.32 14.82 0.14
N HIS A 32 1.73 13.65 -0.04
CA HIS A 32 0.35 13.34 0.33
C HIS A 32 0.14 11.84 0.51
N CYS A 33 -0.11 11.41 1.73
CA CYS A 33 -0.46 10.02 2.02
C CYS A 33 -1.59 9.92 3.04
N HIS A 34 -2.18 8.73 3.15
CA HIS A 34 -3.23 8.41 4.12
C HIS A 34 -2.75 7.45 5.21
N LEU A 35 -1.43 7.33 5.41
CA LEU A 35 -0.89 6.52 6.49
C LEU A 35 -1.20 7.15 7.85
N SER A 36 -1.58 6.33 8.81
CA SER A 36 -1.86 6.78 10.17
C SER A 36 -0.57 7.17 10.89
N PRO A 37 -0.42 8.42 11.38
CA PRO A 37 0.72 8.81 12.20
C PRO A 37 0.89 7.93 13.44
N GLU A 38 -0.20 7.45 14.01
CA GLU A 38 -0.20 6.51 15.14
C GLU A 38 0.43 5.17 14.79
N GLN A 39 0.05 4.58 13.64
CA GLN A 39 0.64 3.33 13.19
C GLN A 39 2.13 3.48 12.90
N ILE A 40 2.54 4.61 12.33
CA ILE A 40 3.96 4.91 12.10
C ILE A 40 4.71 5.04 13.43
N ALA A 41 4.19 5.84 14.38
CA ALA A 41 4.84 6.08 15.66
C ALA A 41 5.02 4.79 16.47
N ASN A 42 4.01 3.95 16.50
CA ASN A 42 3.99 2.68 17.23
C ASN A 42 4.69 1.53 16.47
N ASP A 43 5.21 1.79 15.26
CA ASP A 43 5.79 0.77 14.38
C ASP A 43 4.85 -0.45 14.23
N HIS A 44 3.61 -0.18 13.86
CA HIS A 44 2.55 -1.18 13.80
C HIS A 44 2.93 -2.38 12.94
N VAL A 45 2.62 -3.58 13.42
CA VAL A 45 2.79 -4.83 12.70
C VAL A 45 1.41 -5.32 12.23
N PHE A 46 1.22 -5.41 10.93
CA PHE A 46 -0.05 -5.83 10.36
C PHE A 46 -0.34 -7.30 10.65
N LYS A 47 -1.53 -7.58 11.13
CA LYS A 47 -2.00 -8.92 11.49
C LYS A 47 -1.99 -9.89 10.29
N ASN A 48 -2.39 -9.39 9.12
CA ASN A 48 -2.52 -10.19 7.89
C ASN A 48 -2.66 -9.29 6.64
N ALA A 49 -2.74 -9.93 5.47
CA ALA A 49 -2.88 -9.26 4.20
C ALA A 49 -4.16 -8.40 4.10
N THR A 50 -5.27 -8.78 4.73
CA THR A 50 -6.50 -7.98 4.72
C THR A 50 -6.31 -6.65 5.44
N GLU A 51 -5.74 -6.67 6.63
CA GLU A 51 -5.45 -5.43 7.35
C GLU A 51 -4.50 -4.53 6.55
N LEU A 52 -3.43 -5.11 5.97
CA LEU A 52 -2.46 -4.34 5.18
C LEU A 52 -3.08 -3.71 3.92
N PHE A 53 -3.82 -4.51 3.13
CA PHE A 53 -4.31 -4.07 1.82
C PHE A 53 -5.68 -3.38 1.87
N LEU A 54 -6.52 -3.72 2.84
CA LEU A 54 -7.92 -3.30 2.90
C LEU A 54 -8.29 -2.53 4.16
N GLY A 55 -7.42 -2.48 5.17
CA GLY A 55 -7.75 -1.93 6.49
C GLY A 55 -8.14 -0.45 6.50
N GLY A 56 -7.68 0.34 5.52
CA GLY A 56 -7.99 1.77 5.41
C GLY A 56 -8.13 2.28 3.99
N ASP A 57 -8.05 1.38 2.99
CA ASP A 57 -8.03 1.77 1.58
C ASP A 57 -9.45 1.88 1.00
N HIS A 58 -10.06 3.05 1.15
CA HIS A 58 -11.39 3.34 0.62
C HIS A 58 -11.45 3.34 -0.92
N TYR A 59 -10.33 3.42 -1.64
CA TYR A 59 -10.30 3.27 -3.10
C TYR A 59 -10.50 1.82 -3.49
N LYS A 60 -9.82 0.87 -2.80
CA LYS A 60 -10.05 -0.57 -3.00
C LYS A 60 -11.48 -0.95 -2.63
N TRP A 61 -12.02 -0.44 -1.51
CA TRP A 61 -13.42 -0.67 -1.13
C TRP A 61 -14.41 -0.20 -2.19
N ARG A 62 -14.17 0.97 -2.81
CA ARG A 62 -15.02 1.49 -3.89
C ARG A 62 -15.01 0.55 -5.09
N LEU A 63 -13.85 0.03 -5.47
CA LEU A 63 -13.73 -0.90 -6.59
C LEU A 63 -14.40 -2.26 -6.27
N MET A 64 -14.28 -2.75 -5.04
CA MET A 64 -15.00 -3.94 -4.60
C MET A 64 -16.52 -3.75 -4.71
N ARG A 65 -17.06 -2.63 -4.26
CA ARG A 65 -18.49 -2.29 -4.41
C ARG A 65 -18.90 -2.20 -5.88
N ALA A 66 -18.11 -1.54 -6.72
CA ALA A 66 -18.36 -1.48 -8.16
C ALA A 66 -18.32 -2.87 -8.82
N GLY A 67 -17.53 -3.79 -8.30
CA GLY A 67 -17.48 -5.20 -8.70
C GLY A 67 -18.59 -6.07 -8.14
N GLY A 68 -19.55 -5.49 -7.40
CA GLY A 68 -20.71 -6.21 -6.86
C GLY A 68 -20.42 -7.03 -5.58
N VAL A 69 -19.31 -6.74 -4.88
CA VAL A 69 -18.98 -7.40 -3.61
C VAL A 69 -19.93 -6.91 -2.50
N GLU A 70 -20.50 -7.82 -1.75
CA GLU A 70 -21.35 -7.50 -0.60
C GLU A 70 -20.56 -6.79 0.51
N GLU A 71 -21.19 -5.82 1.18
CA GLU A 71 -20.54 -4.98 2.19
C GLU A 71 -19.90 -5.76 3.35
N LYS A 72 -20.47 -6.93 3.71
CA LYS A 72 -19.90 -7.81 4.74
C LYS A 72 -18.46 -8.24 4.46
N TYR A 73 -18.07 -8.34 3.17
CA TYR A 73 -16.70 -8.67 2.74
C TYR A 73 -15.82 -7.44 2.51
N ILE A 74 -16.33 -6.24 2.71
CA ILE A 74 -15.57 -4.99 2.53
C ILE A 74 -15.24 -4.39 3.90
N THR A 75 -16.23 -3.78 4.55
CA THR A 75 -16.09 -3.15 5.87
C THR A 75 -16.85 -3.88 6.98
N GLY A 76 -17.65 -4.92 6.63
CA GLY A 76 -18.43 -5.68 7.59
C GLY A 76 -17.61 -6.75 8.34
N ASP A 77 -18.27 -7.80 8.80
CA ASP A 77 -17.78 -8.76 9.80
C ASP A 77 -17.31 -10.11 9.22
N ALA A 78 -17.19 -10.25 7.88
CA ALA A 78 -16.64 -11.45 7.27
C ALA A 78 -15.19 -11.70 7.73
N ASP A 79 -14.77 -12.97 7.71
CA ASP A 79 -13.40 -13.34 8.05
C ASP A 79 -12.37 -12.65 7.14
N ASP A 80 -11.19 -12.33 7.70
CA ASP A 80 -10.13 -11.61 7.00
C ASP A 80 -9.73 -12.28 5.67
N TYR A 81 -9.65 -13.62 5.64
CA TYR A 81 -9.36 -14.32 4.40
C TYR A 81 -10.47 -14.14 3.36
N ASP A 82 -11.73 -14.22 3.76
CA ASP A 82 -12.87 -14.07 2.85
C ASP A 82 -12.93 -12.65 2.26
N LYS A 83 -12.60 -11.64 3.04
CA LYS A 83 -12.43 -10.25 2.54
C LYS A 83 -11.32 -10.15 1.50
N PHE A 84 -10.16 -10.76 1.76
CA PHE A 84 -9.06 -10.78 0.79
C PHE A 84 -9.42 -11.55 -0.47
N ALA A 85 -10.11 -12.68 -0.34
CA ALA A 85 -10.59 -13.47 -1.47
C ALA A 85 -11.64 -12.72 -2.32
N ALA A 86 -12.53 -11.98 -1.67
CA ALA A 86 -13.49 -11.10 -2.35
C ALA A 86 -12.77 -9.98 -3.11
N PHE A 87 -11.76 -9.34 -2.52
CA PHE A 87 -10.90 -8.38 -3.23
C PHE A 87 -10.21 -9.04 -4.43
N ALA A 88 -9.55 -10.18 -4.22
CA ALA A 88 -8.86 -10.91 -5.29
C ALA A 88 -9.78 -11.27 -6.46
N SER A 89 -11.05 -11.54 -6.20
CA SER A 89 -12.04 -11.89 -7.24
C SER A 89 -12.36 -10.73 -8.19
N VAL A 90 -12.21 -9.49 -7.75
CA VAL A 90 -12.51 -8.29 -8.56
C VAL A 90 -11.27 -7.68 -9.20
N VAL A 91 -10.06 -7.99 -8.71
CA VAL A 91 -8.80 -7.46 -9.25
C VAL A 91 -8.66 -7.67 -10.77
N PRO A 92 -8.98 -8.83 -11.37
CA PRO A 92 -8.88 -9.01 -12.83
C PRO A 92 -9.75 -8.04 -13.64
N TYR A 93 -10.83 -7.53 -13.06
CA TYR A 93 -11.73 -6.56 -13.72
C TYR A 93 -11.24 -5.11 -13.57
N MET A 94 -10.16 -4.87 -12.83
CA MET A 94 -9.57 -3.54 -12.64
C MET A 94 -8.55 -3.18 -13.72
N ILE A 95 -8.35 -4.01 -14.76
CA ILE A 95 -7.44 -3.72 -15.87
C ILE A 95 -7.79 -2.35 -16.49
N GLY A 96 -6.76 -1.49 -16.61
CA GLY A 96 -6.94 -0.10 -17.03
C GLY A 96 -7.13 0.91 -15.88
N ASN A 97 -7.37 0.44 -14.66
CA ASN A 97 -7.36 1.27 -13.45
C ASN A 97 -5.98 1.23 -12.77
N PRO A 98 -5.44 2.33 -12.26
CA PRO A 98 -4.17 2.36 -11.54
C PRO A 98 -4.08 1.35 -10.38
N MET A 99 -5.19 1.05 -9.71
CA MET A 99 -5.22 0.07 -8.61
C MET A 99 -4.78 -1.33 -9.02
N TYR A 100 -5.02 -1.72 -10.29
CA TYR A 100 -4.49 -2.98 -10.84
C TYR A 100 -2.96 -2.98 -10.84
N HIS A 101 -2.36 -1.89 -11.31
CA HIS A 101 -0.90 -1.74 -11.35
C HIS A 101 -0.31 -1.67 -9.94
N TRP A 102 -0.88 -0.86 -9.07
CA TRP A 102 -0.38 -0.64 -7.71
C TRP A 102 -0.44 -1.92 -6.88
N THR A 103 -1.55 -2.65 -6.92
CA THR A 103 -1.66 -3.94 -6.22
C THR A 103 -0.53 -4.90 -6.62
N HIS A 104 -0.23 -5.02 -7.92
CA HIS A 104 0.82 -5.91 -8.38
C HIS A 104 2.24 -5.37 -8.15
N LEU A 105 2.42 -4.03 -8.16
CA LEU A 105 3.68 -3.40 -7.75
C LEU A 105 3.96 -3.65 -6.26
N GLU A 106 2.95 -3.51 -5.40
CA GLU A 106 3.03 -3.81 -3.97
C GLU A 106 3.41 -5.28 -3.73
N LEU A 107 2.70 -6.20 -4.38
CA LEU A 107 2.98 -7.64 -4.29
C LEU A 107 4.41 -7.97 -4.73
N LYS A 108 4.88 -7.40 -5.84
CA LYS A 108 6.24 -7.64 -6.34
C LYS A 108 7.31 -7.02 -5.45
N ARG A 109 7.21 -5.72 -5.18
CA ARG A 109 8.29 -4.96 -4.51
C ARG A 109 8.48 -5.35 -3.05
N TYR A 110 7.41 -5.60 -2.34
CA TYR A 110 7.48 -5.92 -0.91
C TYR A 110 7.54 -7.42 -0.63
N PHE A 111 6.84 -8.23 -1.42
CA PHE A 111 6.65 -9.65 -1.13
C PHE A 111 7.32 -10.59 -2.14
N GLY A 112 7.90 -10.06 -3.23
CA GLY A 112 8.54 -10.87 -4.28
C GLY A 112 7.54 -11.82 -4.96
N ILE A 113 6.30 -11.32 -5.22
CA ILE A 113 5.23 -12.05 -5.87
C ILE A 113 5.05 -11.52 -7.27
N ASP A 114 5.27 -12.36 -8.27
CA ASP A 114 5.11 -12.04 -9.70
C ASP A 114 3.76 -12.49 -10.27
N GLU A 115 3.05 -13.35 -9.54
CA GLU A 115 1.74 -13.84 -9.94
C GLU A 115 0.69 -12.74 -9.88
N VAL A 116 -0.20 -12.72 -10.86
CA VAL A 116 -1.36 -11.83 -10.89
C VAL A 116 -2.36 -12.28 -9.83
N LEU A 117 -2.83 -11.34 -9.01
CA LEU A 117 -3.84 -11.62 -8.00
C LEU A 117 -5.20 -11.86 -8.66
N SER A 118 -5.77 -13.02 -8.37
CA SER A 118 -7.08 -13.46 -8.84
C SER A 118 -7.68 -14.44 -7.83
N LYS A 119 -8.91 -14.88 -8.08
CA LYS A 119 -9.54 -15.93 -7.29
C LYS A 119 -8.70 -17.21 -7.22
N ASP A 120 -8.03 -17.57 -8.30
CA ASP A 120 -7.27 -18.81 -8.40
C ASP A 120 -5.90 -18.73 -7.70
N THR A 121 -5.29 -17.55 -7.68
CA THR A 121 -3.98 -17.29 -7.04
C THR A 121 -4.08 -16.73 -5.62
N CYS A 122 -5.28 -16.45 -5.15
CA CYS A 122 -5.55 -15.79 -3.88
C CYS A 122 -4.91 -16.51 -2.69
N ARG A 123 -5.13 -17.82 -2.54
CA ARG A 123 -4.68 -18.56 -1.35
C ARG A 123 -3.15 -18.62 -1.23
N PRO A 124 -2.38 -18.99 -2.27
CA PRO A 124 -0.91 -18.93 -2.17
C PRO A 124 -0.38 -17.53 -1.92
N ILE A 125 -0.96 -16.49 -2.53
CA ILE A 125 -0.56 -15.09 -2.31
C ILE A 125 -0.84 -14.68 -0.86
N TRP A 126 -2.03 -14.96 -0.33
CA TRP A 126 -2.39 -14.74 1.07
C TRP A 126 -1.39 -15.35 2.03
N ASN A 127 -1.07 -16.64 1.83
CA ASN A 127 -0.13 -17.34 2.69
C ASN A 127 1.26 -16.69 2.64
N LYS A 128 1.77 -16.40 1.45
CA LYS A 128 3.09 -15.80 1.28
C LYS A 128 3.19 -14.40 1.89
N VAL A 129 2.18 -13.56 1.71
CA VAL A 129 2.13 -12.23 2.35
C VAL A 129 2.12 -12.36 3.87
N ASN A 130 1.26 -13.22 4.41
CA ASN A 130 1.19 -13.41 5.87
C ASN A 130 2.46 -13.99 6.47
N ASP A 131 3.16 -14.87 5.76
CA ASP A 131 4.47 -15.37 6.23
C ASP A 131 5.55 -14.29 6.23
N CYS A 132 5.47 -13.33 5.30
CA CYS A 132 6.31 -12.15 5.32
C CYS A 132 5.98 -11.24 6.50
N LEU A 133 4.70 -10.96 6.75
CA LEU A 133 4.25 -10.04 7.81
C LEU A 133 4.62 -10.50 9.24
N LYS A 134 4.94 -11.79 9.43
CA LYS A 134 5.46 -12.31 10.71
C LYS A 134 6.88 -11.84 11.02
N LYS A 135 7.59 -11.29 10.05
CA LYS A 135 9.00 -10.91 10.17
C LYS A 135 9.14 -9.44 10.52
N PRO A 136 10.10 -9.05 11.37
CA PRO A 136 10.29 -7.67 11.81
C PRO A 136 10.48 -6.67 10.68
N GLU A 137 11.09 -7.08 9.56
CA GLU A 137 11.32 -6.23 8.39
C GLU A 137 10.05 -5.82 7.64
N PHE A 138 8.88 -6.30 8.06
CA PHE A 138 7.57 -5.92 7.51
C PHE A 138 6.74 -5.06 8.46
N SER A 139 7.33 -4.47 9.49
CA SER A 139 6.69 -3.43 10.28
C SER A 139 6.43 -2.17 9.46
N THR A 140 5.53 -1.30 9.92
CA THR A 140 5.17 -0.06 9.23
C THR A 140 6.40 0.79 8.90
N LYS A 141 7.30 1.01 9.87
CA LYS A 141 8.52 1.81 9.65
C LYS A 141 9.45 1.17 8.63
N ASN A 142 9.63 -0.15 8.70
CA ASN A 142 10.49 -0.87 7.78
C ASN A 142 9.94 -0.89 6.34
N LEU A 143 8.63 -1.01 6.16
CA LEU A 143 7.97 -0.89 4.86
C LEU A 143 8.17 0.52 4.26
N ILE A 144 8.05 1.58 5.06
CA ILE A 144 8.30 2.96 4.61
C ILE A 144 9.77 3.14 4.21
N LEU A 145 10.71 2.67 5.01
CA LEU A 145 12.15 2.74 4.68
C LEU A 145 12.47 1.99 3.38
N ARG A 146 11.92 0.81 3.19
CA ARG A 146 12.09 0.03 1.95
C ARG A 146 11.51 0.71 0.71
N SER A 147 10.56 1.63 0.89
CA SER A 147 10.00 2.43 -0.21
C SER A 147 10.95 3.52 -0.70
N GLY A 148 12.05 3.81 0.00
CA GLY A 148 12.96 4.90 -0.33
C GLY A 148 12.41 6.29 -0.03
N VAL A 149 11.39 6.37 0.82
CA VAL A 149 10.76 7.64 1.25
C VAL A 149 11.64 8.31 2.30
N THR A 150 11.93 9.60 2.10
CA THR A 150 12.69 10.45 3.04
C THR A 150 11.82 11.51 3.70
N VAL A 151 10.75 11.92 3.06
CA VAL A 151 9.73 12.83 3.59
C VAL A 151 8.35 12.24 3.32
N LEU A 152 7.50 12.22 4.34
CA LEU A 152 6.14 11.72 4.28
C LEU A 152 5.20 12.78 4.85
N CYS A 153 4.17 13.16 4.08
CA CYS A 153 3.18 14.13 4.52
C CYS A 153 1.83 13.43 4.74
N THR A 154 1.44 13.32 6.01
CA THR A 154 0.17 12.73 6.42
C THR A 154 -0.98 13.71 6.25
N THR A 155 -2.21 13.21 6.21
CA THR A 155 -3.43 14.04 6.13
C THR A 155 -4.04 14.18 7.51
N ASP A 156 -4.02 15.41 8.07
CA ASP A 156 -4.36 15.66 9.45
C ASP A 156 -5.42 16.76 9.58
N ASP A 157 -6.27 16.67 10.60
CA ASP A 157 -7.22 17.71 10.93
C ASP A 157 -6.48 18.90 11.55
N PRO A 158 -6.86 20.15 11.23
CA PRO A 158 -6.23 21.35 11.82
C PRO A 158 -6.25 21.43 13.33
N VAL A 159 -7.18 20.73 13.98
CA VAL A 159 -7.31 20.70 15.45
C VAL A 159 -6.66 19.49 16.11
N ASP A 160 -6.01 18.62 15.33
CA ASP A 160 -5.29 17.48 15.88
C ASP A 160 -4.12 17.92 16.77
N ASP A 161 -3.87 17.18 17.84
CA ASP A 161 -2.83 17.49 18.81
C ASP A 161 -1.40 17.17 18.32
N LEU A 162 -1.27 16.49 17.19
CA LEU A 162 -0.02 16.08 16.54
C LEU A 162 0.95 15.30 17.47
N LYS A 163 0.43 14.62 18.49
CA LYS A 163 1.26 13.89 19.47
C LYS A 163 2.16 12.85 18.83
N TYR A 164 1.68 12.13 17.85
CA TYR A 164 2.45 11.10 17.14
C TYR A 164 3.55 11.70 16.26
N HIS A 165 3.31 12.84 15.61
CA HIS A 165 4.34 13.56 14.84
C HIS A 165 5.47 14.01 15.76
N ARG A 166 5.15 14.49 16.98
CA ARG A 166 6.19 14.86 17.94
C ARG A 166 7.07 13.69 18.38
N THR A 167 6.54 12.48 18.46
CA THR A 167 7.34 11.28 18.78
C THR A 167 8.23 10.82 17.63
N LEU A 168 7.89 11.22 16.41
CA LEU A 168 8.63 10.86 15.18
C LEU A 168 9.70 11.88 14.77
N LYS A 169 9.86 12.98 15.51
CA LYS A 169 10.77 14.09 15.14
C LYS A 169 12.21 13.65 14.90
N ASP A 170 12.70 12.65 15.61
CA ASP A 170 14.07 12.15 15.55
C ASP A 170 14.20 10.88 14.68
N TRP A 171 13.14 10.46 14.00
CA TRP A 171 13.20 9.34 13.06
C TRP A 171 13.84 9.76 11.73
N SER A 172 14.49 8.81 11.04
CA SER A 172 15.21 9.08 9.79
C SER A 172 14.33 9.57 8.63
N VAL A 173 13.05 9.19 8.63
CA VAL A 173 12.05 9.71 7.69
C VAL A 173 11.33 10.88 8.34
N LYS A 174 11.27 12.01 7.65
CA LYS A 174 10.58 13.20 8.11
C LYS A 174 9.07 13.03 7.92
N VAL A 175 8.31 12.94 9.02
CA VAL A 175 6.84 12.84 8.99
C VAL A 175 6.26 14.19 9.33
N LEU A 176 5.52 14.78 8.39
CA LEU A 176 4.96 16.13 8.49
C LEU A 176 3.45 16.08 8.37
N PRO A 177 2.71 16.83 9.22
CA PRO A 177 1.28 16.99 9.04
C PRO A 177 0.97 17.90 7.86
N THR A 178 -0.11 17.61 7.12
CA THR A 178 -0.65 18.52 6.12
C THR A 178 -2.05 18.98 6.51
N PHE A 179 -2.29 20.27 6.28
CA PHE A 179 -3.56 20.92 6.63
C PHE A 179 -4.70 20.37 5.75
N ARG A 180 -5.71 19.77 6.40
CA ARG A 180 -6.89 19.25 5.73
C ARG A 180 -8.17 19.75 6.43
N PRO A 181 -8.79 20.83 5.98
CA PRO A 181 -9.89 21.52 6.67
C PRO A 181 -11.27 20.91 6.38
N ASP A 182 -11.39 19.60 6.31
CA ASP A 182 -12.67 18.93 5.96
C ASP A 182 -13.76 19.06 7.02
N LYS A 183 -13.39 19.45 8.25
CA LYS A 183 -14.31 19.56 9.39
C LYS A 183 -14.63 21.00 9.80
N ILE A 184 -14.20 21.98 8.99
CA ILE A 184 -14.46 23.41 9.22
C ILE A 184 -15.72 23.86 8.47
#